data_1a44fa5b8d4bd3e6f1f6b5b604bf9bee
#
_entry.id   1a44fa5b8d4bd3e6f1f6b5b604bf9bee
#
_cell.length_a   1.000
_cell.length_b   1.000
_cell.length_c   1.000
_cell.angle_alpha   90.00
_cell.angle_beta   90.00
_cell.angle_gamma   90.00
#
_symmetry.space_group_name_H-M   'P 1'
#
loop_
_entity.id
_entity.type
_entity.pdbx_description
1 polymer ?
#
loop_
_entity_poly.entity_id
_entity_poly.type
_entity_poly.pdbx_seq_one_letter_code
_entity_poly.pdbx_strand_id
1 'polypeptide(L)'
;MKTLTIGDLKARIPIIQGGMGVGISLSGLASAVANEGGIGVISAAGLGLLYKKLSPNYTEAGNLGLAAEIRKAREKAKGIIGVNVMVALSDFAELVKTSIAEKVDIIFSGAGLPLDLPSFLKKDSVTTVSYTHLRAHETCADLV
;
A
#
# COMPACT_ATOMS: atom_id res chain seq x y z
N MET A 1 -25.08 -0.54 2.55
CA MET A 1 -23.88 -1.05 3.23
C MET A 1 -23.43 -0.03 4.26
N LYS A 2 -22.82 -0.49 5.37
CA LYS A 2 -22.20 0.43 6.32
C LYS A 2 -20.87 0.93 5.75
N THR A 3 -20.58 2.23 5.93
CA THR A 3 -19.29 2.83 5.59
C THR A 3 -18.16 2.21 6.43
N LEU A 4 -17.02 1.94 5.82
CA LEU A 4 -15.81 1.53 6.53
C LEU A 4 -15.05 2.77 6.97
N THR A 5 -14.75 2.86 8.28
CA THR A 5 -13.92 3.93 8.84
C THR A 5 -12.61 3.36 9.37
N ILE A 6 -11.48 3.94 8.95
CA ILE A 6 -10.13 3.60 9.40
C ILE A 6 -9.44 4.93 9.74
N GLY A 7 -9.24 5.21 11.03
CA GLY A 7 -8.83 6.54 11.45
C GLY A 7 -9.82 7.59 10.93
N ASP A 8 -9.32 8.60 10.22
CA ASP A 8 -10.13 9.66 9.61
C ASP A 8 -10.63 9.31 8.20
N LEU A 9 -10.19 8.19 7.63
CA LEU A 9 -10.59 7.75 6.30
C LEU A 9 -11.97 7.09 6.33
N LYS A 10 -12.80 7.44 5.36
CA LYS A 10 -14.16 6.89 5.20
C LYS A 10 -14.34 6.33 3.80
N ALA A 11 -14.33 5.01 3.67
CA ALA A 11 -14.65 4.34 2.42
C ALA A 11 -16.17 4.09 2.34
N ARG A 12 -16.80 4.60 1.29
CA ARG A 12 -18.25 4.45 1.06
C ARG A 12 -18.66 2.98 0.95
N ILE A 13 -17.83 2.19 0.30
CA ILE A 13 -17.98 0.73 0.19
C ILE A 13 -16.93 0.07 1.09
N PRO A 14 -17.31 -0.83 2.02
CA PRO A 14 -16.39 -1.45 2.96
C PRO A 14 -15.59 -2.59 2.31
N ILE A 15 -14.91 -2.26 1.23
CA ILE A 15 -14.07 -3.18 0.46
C ILE A 15 -12.65 -2.59 0.38
N ILE A 16 -11.67 -3.40 0.79
CA ILE A 16 -10.26 -3.11 0.62
C ILE A 16 -9.73 -4.09 -0.42
N GLN A 17 -9.21 -3.57 -1.52
CA GLN A 17 -8.56 -4.40 -2.52
C GLN A 17 -7.25 -4.96 -1.97
N GLY A 18 -6.99 -6.25 -2.14
CA GLY A 18 -5.72 -6.86 -1.77
C GLY A 18 -4.56 -6.39 -2.66
N GLY A 19 -3.41 -6.11 -2.05
CA GLY A 19 -2.19 -5.76 -2.77
C GLY A 19 -1.49 -7.00 -3.34
N MET A 20 -1.78 -7.37 -4.58
CA MET A 20 -1.17 -8.50 -5.27
C MET A 20 0.04 -8.05 -6.11
N GLY A 21 1.23 -8.52 -5.76
CA GLY A 21 2.44 -8.43 -6.60
C GLY A 21 2.50 -9.61 -7.59
N VAL A 22 3.34 -9.67 -8.61
CA VAL A 22 4.11 -8.57 -9.19
C VAL A 22 3.33 -8.05 -10.39
N GLY A 23 3.08 -6.72 -10.41
CA GLY A 23 2.43 -6.11 -11.58
C GLY A 23 0.92 -6.29 -11.70
N ILE A 24 0.24 -6.92 -10.72
CA ILE A 24 -1.21 -7.10 -10.72
C ILE A 24 -1.89 -5.86 -10.13
N SER A 25 -1.59 -5.54 -8.87
CA SER A 25 -2.18 -4.38 -8.20
C SER A 25 -1.35 -3.13 -8.46
N LEU A 26 -1.58 -2.50 -9.59
CA LEU A 26 -0.97 -1.23 -9.99
C LEU A 26 -2.02 -0.11 -10.03
N SER A 27 -1.62 1.06 -10.49
CA SER A 27 -2.44 2.28 -10.56
C SER A 27 -3.80 2.08 -11.23
N GLY A 28 -3.87 1.25 -12.28
CA GLY A 28 -5.10 1.00 -13.01
C GLY A 28 -6.18 0.35 -12.15
N LEU A 29 -5.85 -0.76 -11.48
CA LEU A 29 -6.78 -1.47 -10.60
C LEU A 29 -7.09 -0.64 -9.35
N ALA A 30 -6.05 -0.07 -8.71
CA ALA A 30 -6.24 0.73 -7.50
C ALA A 30 -7.15 1.94 -7.76
N SER A 31 -6.96 2.67 -8.85
CA SER A 31 -7.81 3.82 -9.19
C SER A 31 -9.25 3.42 -9.48
N ALA A 32 -9.47 2.29 -10.15
CA ALA A 32 -10.82 1.81 -10.43
C ALA A 32 -11.58 1.49 -9.14
N VAL A 33 -10.96 0.76 -8.21
CA VAL A 33 -11.57 0.45 -6.90
C VAL A 33 -11.84 1.70 -6.07
N ALA A 34 -10.89 2.64 -6.05
CA ALA A 34 -11.04 3.89 -5.32
C ALA A 34 -12.19 4.75 -5.86
N ASN A 35 -12.36 4.82 -7.17
CA ASN A 35 -13.45 5.56 -7.81
C ASN A 35 -14.83 4.96 -7.50
N GLU A 36 -14.91 3.65 -7.32
CA GLU A 36 -16.15 2.98 -6.87
C GLU A 36 -16.42 3.18 -5.37
N GLY A 37 -15.53 3.82 -4.63
CA GLY A 37 -15.70 4.15 -3.21
C GLY A 37 -15.20 3.10 -2.24
N GLY A 38 -14.45 2.11 -2.73
CA GLY A 38 -13.62 1.22 -1.92
C GLY A 38 -12.24 1.81 -1.65
N ILE A 39 -11.33 1.00 -1.10
CA ILE A 39 -9.93 1.36 -0.93
C ILE A 39 -9.11 0.62 -1.99
N GLY A 40 -8.58 1.38 -2.95
CA GLY A 40 -7.69 0.86 -3.98
C GLY A 40 -6.26 0.75 -3.46
N VAL A 41 -5.60 -0.39 -3.69
CA VAL A 41 -4.28 -0.67 -3.12
C VAL A 41 -3.26 -1.01 -4.20
N ILE A 42 -2.13 -0.31 -4.18
CA ILE A 42 -0.97 -0.60 -5.02
C ILE A 42 -0.04 -1.54 -4.27
N SER A 43 0.44 -2.60 -4.91
CA SER A 43 1.44 -3.49 -4.34
C SER A 43 2.85 -2.97 -4.64
N ALA A 44 3.64 -2.73 -3.60
CA ALA A 44 5.04 -2.34 -3.75
C ALA A 44 5.96 -3.52 -4.13
N ALA A 45 5.49 -4.75 -3.95
CA ALA A 45 6.31 -5.95 -4.17
C ALA A 45 6.69 -6.12 -5.64
N GLY A 46 7.99 -6.26 -5.90
CA GLY A 46 8.54 -6.60 -7.21
C GLY A 46 8.57 -5.45 -8.23
N LEU A 47 8.29 -4.22 -7.85
CA LEU A 47 8.31 -3.07 -8.76
C LEU A 47 9.68 -2.84 -9.39
N GLY A 48 10.77 -3.16 -8.69
CA GLY A 48 12.11 -3.07 -9.27
C GLY A 48 12.32 -3.93 -10.52
N LEU A 49 11.59 -5.05 -10.65
CA LEU A 49 11.61 -5.87 -11.87
C LEU A 49 10.87 -5.19 -13.02
N LEU A 50 9.73 -4.58 -12.73
CA LEU A 50 8.89 -3.93 -13.75
C LEU A 50 9.50 -2.62 -14.26
N TYR A 51 10.15 -1.89 -13.35
CA TYR A 51 10.70 -0.56 -13.62
C TYR A 51 12.22 -0.53 -13.78
N LYS A 52 12.84 -1.69 -14.06
CA LYS A 52 14.30 -1.83 -14.26
C LYS A 52 14.92 -0.86 -15.27
N LYS A 53 14.10 -0.25 -16.15
CA LYS A 53 14.55 0.76 -17.11
C LYS A 53 14.83 2.11 -16.45
N LEU A 54 14.28 2.38 -15.25
CA LEU A 54 14.45 3.65 -14.53
C LEU A 54 15.77 3.71 -13.77
N SER A 55 16.28 2.55 -13.31
CA SER A 55 17.58 2.44 -12.66
C SER A 55 18.12 1.01 -12.80
N PRO A 56 19.43 0.82 -12.90
CA PRO A 56 20.07 -0.48 -12.80
C PRO A 56 20.00 -1.06 -11.38
N ASN A 57 19.82 -0.22 -10.37
CA ASN A 57 19.63 -0.64 -8.99
C ASN A 57 18.17 -1.04 -8.75
N TYR A 58 17.96 -2.29 -8.32
CA TYR A 58 16.63 -2.85 -8.10
C TYR A 58 15.78 -2.05 -7.11
N THR A 59 16.36 -1.67 -5.97
CA THR A 59 15.68 -0.91 -4.91
C THR A 59 15.30 0.49 -5.41
N GLU A 60 16.22 1.17 -6.07
CA GLU A 60 15.95 2.49 -6.65
C GLU A 60 14.88 2.42 -7.74
N ALA A 61 14.97 1.46 -8.66
CA ALA A 61 13.95 1.22 -9.68
C ALA A 61 12.58 0.94 -9.06
N GLY A 62 12.54 0.17 -7.96
CA GLY A 62 11.33 -0.12 -7.20
C GLY A 62 10.70 1.12 -6.59
N ASN A 63 11.49 1.99 -5.95
CA ASN A 63 11.02 3.23 -5.37
C ASN A 63 10.53 4.23 -6.43
N LEU A 64 11.27 4.40 -7.53
CA LEU A 64 10.84 5.24 -8.66
C LEU A 64 9.55 4.69 -9.30
N GLY A 65 9.45 3.37 -9.44
CA GLY A 65 8.25 2.71 -9.96
C GLY A 65 7.05 2.91 -9.03
N LEU A 66 7.23 2.78 -7.72
CA LEU A 66 6.18 3.02 -6.73
C LEU A 66 5.67 4.46 -6.80
N ALA A 67 6.57 5.43 -6.80
CA ALA A 67 6.21 6.84 -6.93
C ALA A 67 5.42 7.10 -8.22
N ALA A 68 5.86 6.54 -9.35
CA ALA A 68 5.18 6.68 -10.63
C ALA A 68 3.76 6.07 -10.59
N GLU A 69 3.59 4.89 -9.99
CA GLU A 69 2.28 4.24 -9.88
C GLU A 69 1.33 5.00 -8.95
N ILE A 70 1.82 5.54 -7.83
CA ILE A 70 1.00 6.37 -6.94
C ILE A 70 0.51 7.62 -7.67
N ARG A 71 1.39 8.34 -8.36
CA ARG A 71 1.02 9.54 -9.14
C ARG A 71 -0.02 9.22 -10.21
N LYS A 72 0.19 8.16 -11.00
CA LYS A 72 -0.78 7.71 -12.01
C LYS A 72 -2.15 7.35 -11.39
N ALA A 73 -2.16 6.74 -10.19
CA ALA A 73 -3.40 6.43 -9.51
C ALA A 73 -4.12 7.72 -9.07
N ARG A 74 -3.38 8.70 -8.53
CA ARG A 74 -3.92 10.00 -8.12
C ARG A 74 -4.48 10.82 -9.28
N GLU A 75 -3.87 10.74 -10.45
CA GLU A 75 -4.39 11.38 -11.67
C GLU A 75 -5.75 10.81 -12.09
N LYS A 76 -5.98 9.51 -11.84
CA LYS A 76 -7.17 8.78 -12.27
C LYS A 76 -8.26 8.67 -11.21
N ALA A 77 -7.94 8.83 -9.94
CA ALA A 77 -8.86 8.60 -8.84
C ALA A 77 -8.84 9.74 -7.81
N LYS A 78 -10.05 10.04 -7.32
CA LYS A 78 -10.27 10.96 -6.19
C LYS A 78 -10.55 10.22 -4.87
N GLY A 79 -10.69 8.90 -4.93
CA GLY A 79 -10.94 8.05 -3.77
C GLY A 79 -9.69 7.68 -3.00
N ILE A 80 -9.83 6.78 -2.04
CA ILE A 80 -8.76 6.35 -1.13
C ILE A 80 -7.79 5.43 -1.87
N ILE A 81 -6.52 5.83 -1.89
CA ILE A 81 -5.41 5.05 -2.45
C ILE A 81 -4.46 4.63 -1.34
N GLY A 82 -4.28 3.32 -1.23
CA GLY A 82 -3.33 2.70 -0.32
C GLY A 82 -2.15 2.06 -1.04
N VAL A 83 -1.13 1.73 -0.26
CA VAL A 83 0.03 0.93 -0.70
C VAL A 83 0.20 -0.25 0.24
N ASN A 84 0.38 -1.44 -0.32
CA ASN A 84 0.77 -2.63 0.43
C ASN A 84 2.29 -2.79 0.38
N VAL A 85 2.93 -2.85 1.57
CA VAL A 85 4.36 -3.04 1.73
C VAL A 85 4.62 -4.20 2.67
N MET A 86 5.39 -5.18 2.22
CA MET A 86 5.75 -6.34 3.05
C MET A 86 6.94 -5.99 3.96
N VAL A 87 6.82 -6.23 5.27
CA VAL A 87 7.89 -5.98 6.26
C VAL A 87 9.15 -6.78 5.95
N ALA A 88 8.98 -7.98 5.40
CA ALA A 88 10.09 -8.87 5.04
C ALA A 88 10.97 -8.39 3.87
N LEU A 89 10.56 -7.32 3.17
CA LEU A 89 11.38 -6.76 2.10
C LEU A 89 12.57 -5.99 2.67
N SER A 90 13.74 -6.17 2.06
CA SER A 90 14.98 -5.49 2.45
C SER A 90 14.91 -3.96 2.29
N ASP A 91 14.06 -3.49 1.38
CA ASP A 91 13.80 -2.07 1.07
C ASP A 91 12.51 -1.53 1.69
N PHE A 92 11.96 -2.22 2.70
CA PHE A 92 10.72 -1.84 3.39
C PHE A 92 10.69 -0.36 3.79
N ALA A 93 11.74 0.11 4.48
CA ALA A 93 11.82 1.48 4.98
C ALA A 93 11.77 2.52 3.85
N GLU A 94 12.44 2.26 2.75
CA GLU A 94 12.48 3.17 1.60
C GLU A 94 11.12 3.22 0.89
N LEU A 95 10.47 2.07 0.71
CA LEU A 95 9.12 1.98 0.14
C LEU A 95 8.08 2.72 1.00
N VAL A 96 8.19 2.62 2.34
CA VAL A 96 7.33 3.37 3.26
C VAL A 96 7.56 4.88 3.12
N LYS A 97 8.82 5.33 3.13
CA LYS A 97 9.17 6.75 2.95
C LYS A 97 8.66 7.29 1.62
N THR A 98 8.83 6.53 0.53
CA THR A 98 8.29 6.88 -0.80
C THR A 98 6.78 7.02 -0.76
N SER A 99 6.08 6.07 -0.14
CA SER A 99 4.61 6.11 0.00
C SER A 99 4.14 7.36 0.75
N ILE A 100 4.84 7.73 1.84
CA ILE A 100 4.54 8.94 2.62
C ILE A 100 4.82 10.20 1.80
N ALA A 101 5.96 10.26 1.11
CA ALA A 101 6.34 11.39 0.27
C ALA A 101 5.33 11.65 -0.87
N GLU A 102 4.81 10.58 -1.47
CA GLU A 102 3.77 10.63 -2.51
C GLU A 102 2.34 10.77 -1.94
N LYS A 103 2.20 10.95 -0.63
CA LYS A 103 0.93 11.26 0.07
C LYS A 103 -0.17 10.23 -0.19
N VAL A 104 0.15 8.94 -0.03
CA VAL A 104 -0.89 7.91 0.00
C VAL A 104 -1.78 8.10 1.24
N ASP A 105 -3.04 7.66 1.14
CA ASP A 105 -3.98 7.80 2.26
C ASP A 105 -3.71 6.76 3.35
N ILE A 106 -3.29 5.55 2.96
CA ILE A 106 -3.11 4.44 3.88
C ILE A 106 -1.98 3.51 3.44
N ILE A 107 -1.22 2.98 4.39
CA ILE A 107 -0.22 1.93 4.16
C ILE A 107 -0.70 0.65 4.84
N PHE A 108 -0.76 -0.43 4.07
CA PHE A 108 -1.01 -1.78 4.55
C PHE A 108 0.32 -2.52 4.68
N SER A 109 0.68 -2.86 5.91
CA SER A 109 1.93 -3.55 6.19
C SER A 109 1.67 -4.97 6.68
N GLY A 110 2.24 -5.95 6.01
CA GLY A 110 2.08 -7.37 6.32
C GLY A 110 3.39 -8.14 6.17
N ALA A 111 3.34 -9.46 6.28
CA ALA A 111 4.50 -10.35 6.24
C ALA A 111 5.57 -9.99 7.28
N GLY A 112 5.15 -9.75 8.51
CA GLY A 112 5.98 -9.41 9.66
C GLY A 112 5.35 -8.36 10.56
N LEU A 113 6.00 -8.07 11.69
CA LEU A 113 5.60 -7.03 12.63
C LEU A 113 6.32 -5.73 12.30
N PRO A 114 5.61 -4.67 11.88
CA PRO A 114 6.22 -3.40 11.49
C PRO A 114 6.52 -2.52 12.72
N LEU A 115 7.38 -2.99 13.62
CA LEU A 115 7.69 -2.29 14.88
C LEU A 115 8.30 -0.90 14.65
N ASP A 116 9.07 -0.73 13.58
CA ASP A 116 9.74 0.52 13.25
C ASP A 116 8.84 1.49 12.45
N LEU A 117 7.67 1.03 12.01
CA LEU A 117 6.79 1.83 11.16
C LEU A 117 6.41 3.18 11.78
N PRO A 118 6.07 3.28 13.08
CA PRO A 118 5.79 4.56 13.72
C PRO A 118 6.94 5.56 13.65
N SER A 119 8.20 5.09 13.58
CA SER A 119 9.37 5.96 13.51
C SER A 119 9.49 6.71 12.18
N PHE A 120 8.89 6.17 11.11
CA PHE A 120 8.86 6.81 9.80
C PHE A 120 7.74 7.86 9.66
N LEU A 121 6.74 7.81 10.56
CA LEU A 121 5.61 8.72 10.56
C LEU A 121 5.96 9.96 11.40
N LYS A 122 5.94 11.12 10.78
CA LYS A 122 5.99 12.38 11.51
C LYS A 122 4.62 12.67 12.12
N LYS A 123 4.58 13.43 13.23
CA LYS A 123 3.33 13.80 13.94
C LYS A 123 2.28 14.43 13.02
N ASP A 124 2.71 15.12 11.97
CA ASP A 124 1.84 15.83 11.03
C ASP A 124 1.61 15.03 9.73
N SER A 125 1.95 13.74 9.71
CA SER A 125 1.70 12.89 8.56
C SER A 125 0.21 12.60 8.43
N VAL A 126 -0.35 12.91 7.26
CA VAL A 126 -1.75 12.65 6.93
C VAL A 126 -1.99 11.17 6.62
N THR A 127 -0.92 10.40 6.48
CA THR A 127 -0.98 9.00 6.08
C THR A 127 -1.45 8.12 7.24
N THR A 128 -2.60 7.52 7.08
CA THR A 128 -3.09 6.47 7.99
C THR A 128 -2.35 5.18 7.70
N VAL A 129 -1.92 4.49 8.74
CA VAL A 129 -1.22 3.22 8.65
C VAL A 129 -2.06 2.14 9.28
N SER A 130 -2.22 1.05 8.55
CA SER A 130 -2.81 -0.19 9.04
C SER A 130 -1.85 -1.33 8.81
N TYR A 131 -1.83 -2.30 9.69
CA TYR A 131 -1.05 -3.54 9.53
C TYR A 131 -1.93 -4.74 9.85
N THR A 132 -1.64 -5.85 9.21
CA THR A 132 -2.31 -7.11 9.47
C THR A 132 -1.36 -8.06 10.19
N HIS A 133 -1.81 -8.67 11.26
CA HIS A 133 -1.12 -9.78 11.89
C HIS A 133 -1.19 -11.00 10.98
N LEU A 134 -0.09 -11.73 10.84
CA LEU A 134 -0.07 -13.01 10.12
C LEU A 134 -1.13 -13.98 10.66
N ARG A 135 -1.35 -13.96 11.95
CA ARG A 135 -2.40 -14.74 12.60
C ARG A 135 -3.82 -14.44 12.14
N ALA A 136 -4.08 -13.28 11.57
CA ALA A 136 -5.39 -12.97 11.02
C ALA A 136 -5.75 -13.83 9.79
N HIS A 137 -4.78 -14.54 9.23
CA HIS A 137 -4.93 -15.44 8.10
C HIS A 137 -4.73 -16.91 8.50
N GLU A 138 -4.67 -17.18 9.79
CA GLU A 138 -4.61 -18.56 10.29
C GLU A 138 -5.85 -19.30 9.83
N THR A 139 -5.65 -20.54 9.38
CA THR A 139 -6.74 -21.42 8.99
C THR A 139 -7.57 -21.79 10.22
N CYS A 140 -8.77 -22.28 10.03
CA CYS A 140 -9.59 -22.77 11.16
C CYS A 140 -8.86 -23.80 12.05
N ALA A 141 -7.84 -24.47 11.53
CA ALA A 141 -7.00 -25.39 12.27
C ALA A 141 -6.12 -24.71 13.32
N ASP A 142 -5.80 -23.43 13.15
CA ASP A 142 -4.98 -22.64 14.07
C ASP A 142 -5.82 -21.99 15.18
N LEU A 143 -7.14 -22.15 15.12
CA LEU A 143 -8.10 -21.57 16.06
C LEU A 143 -8.67 -22.62 17.04
N VAL A 144 -8.15 -23.85 17.03
CA VAL A 144 -8.57 -24.96 17.89
C VAL A 144 -7.58 -25.17 19.03
#